data_f737bf637e88bba44751bdd51e0fea3a
#
_entry.id   f737bf637e88bba44751bdd51e0fea3a
#
_cell.length_a   1.000
_cell.length_b   1.000
_cell.length_c   1.000
_cell.angle_alpha   90.00
_cell.angle_beta   90.00
_cell.angle_gamma   90.00
#
_symmetry.space_group_name_H-M   'P 1'
#
loop_
_entity.id
_entity.type
_entity.pdbx_description
1 polymer ?
#
loop_
_entity_poly.entity_id
_entity_poly.type
_entity_poly.pdbx_seq_one_letter_code
_entity_poly.pdbx_strand_id
1 'polypeptide(L)'
;MKPYDKKIVLEDGREFYGYGFGSDKEAINEIVFNTSMVGYQEIVSDPSYTDQMVCMTYPLIGNYGMTDEDYETKVLTMGGLIVREYNDLPSNFRYTKTLSEVLEEYNIPGISGVDTRKITRIIRDEGSQKVMITAASTPLEEAIEKIKAYNIPTDMVSRVSCKKRWYSRTPNHKYDVVAIDCGIKLNIVRKLNEKGCNVTVVPYD
;
A
#
# COMPACT_ATOMS: atom_id res chain seq x y z
N MET A 1 10.30 -25.50 11.70
CA MET A 1 9.87 -24.19 11.22
C MET A 1 10.60 -23.90 9.91
N LYS A 2 9.90 -23.36 8.90
CA LYS A 2 10.56 -22.86 7.68
C LYS A 2 11.51 -21.71 8.10
N PRO A 3 12.76 -21.65 7.59
CA PRO A 3 13.62 -20.51 7.88
C PRO A 3 13.01 -19.23 7.28
N TYR A 4 13.30 -18.11 7.90
CA TYR A 4 12.92 -16.80 7.34
C TYR A 4 13.64 -16.58 6.00
N ASP A 5 12.92 -16.09 5.01
CA ASP A 5 13.43 -15.80 3.66
C ASP A 5 13.57 -14.30 3.38
N LYS A 6 12.87 -13.45 4.14
CA LYS A 6 12.93 -12.00 4.02
C LYS A 6 13.19 -11.33 5.38
N LYS A 7 13.65 -10.10 5.34
CA LYS A 7 13.73 -9.22 6.51
C LYS A 7 13.41 -7.78 6.15
N ILE A 8 13.06 -7.02 7.16
CA ILE A 8 12.99 -5.56 7.14
C ILE A 8 14.21 -5.02 7.85
N VAL A 9 14.83 -4.00 7.26
CA VAL A 9 15.90 -3.23 7.89
C VAL A 9 15.43 -1.78 7.98
N LEU A 10 15.36 -1.23 9.21
CA LEU A 10 15.06 0.18 9.44
C LEU A 10 16.34 1.03 9.26
N GLU A 11 16.18 2.31 9.00
CA GLU A 11 17.31 3.25 8.79
C GLU A 11 18.31 3.29 9.96
N ASP A 12 17.83 3.01 11.16
CA ASP A 12 18.66 2.93 12.39
C ASP A 12 19.37 1.58 12.61
N GLY A 13 19.18 0.63 11.68
CA GLY A 13 19.83 -0.70 11.71
C GLY A 13 19.04 -1.78 12.44
N ARG A 14 17.85 -1.51 12.95
CA ARG A 14 16.99 -2.56 13.53
C ARG A 14 16.48 -3.50 12.44
N GLU A 15 16.53 -4.81 12.70
CA GLU A 15 16.12 -5.86 11.78
C GLU A 15 14.90 -6.62 12.30
N PHE A 16 13.99 -6.99 11.39
CA PHE A 16 12.84 -7.85 11.68
C PHE A 16 12.75 -8.91 10.60
N TYR A 17 12.89 -10.17 10.99
CA TYR A 17 12.88 -11.32 10.09
C TYR A 17 11.46 -11.86 9.91
N GLY A 18 11.12 -12.30 8.70
CA GLY A 18 9.79 -12.79 8.35
C GLY A 18 9.78 -13.62 7.08
N TYR A 19 8.58 -13.78 6.53
CA TYR A 19 8.31 -14.56 5.32
C TYR A 19 7.78 -13.64 4.23
N GLY A 20 8.38 -13.72 3.04
CA GLY A 20 7.96 -12.96 1.88
C GLY A 20 6.64 -13.45 1.29
N PHE A 21 5.86 -12.51 0.75
CA PHE A 21 4.71 -12.76 -0.12
C PHE A 21 4.59 -11.60 -1.14
N GLY A 22 3.78 -11.78 -2.21
CA GLY A 22 3.78 -10.85 -3.31
C GLY A 22 5.09 -10.89 -4.08
N SER A 23 5.60 -9.75 -4.52
CA SER A 23 6.82 -9.67 -5.32
C SER A 23 8.09 -9.98 -4.52
N ASP A 24 9.02 -10.69 -5.15
CA ASP A 24 10.36 -10.92 -4.60
C ASP A 24 11.31 -9.72 -4.64
N LYS A 25 10.87 -8.61 -5.23
CA LYS A 25 11.65 -7.39 -5.37
C LYS A 25 12.14 -6.85 -4.03
N GLU A 26 13.39 -6.42 -3.97
CA GLU A 26 13.86 -5.53 -2.92
C GLU A 26 13.24 -4.14 -3.09
N ALA A 27 12.85 -3.50 -2.00
CA ALA A 27 12.32 -2.14 -2.05
C ALA A 27 12.77 -1.33 -0.85
N ILE A 28 13.02 -0.04 -1.08
CA ILE A 28 13.34 0.94 -0.03
C ILE A 28 12.32 2.05 -0.16
N ASN A 29 11.62 2.35 0.94
CA ASN A 29 10.60 3.40 0.98
C ASN A 29 10.49 3.97 2.40
N GLU A 30 9.66 4.99 2.55
CA GLU A 30 9.25 5.48 3.86
C GLU A 30 8.26 4.49 4.50
N ILE A 31 8.43 4.19 5.80
CA ILE A 31 7.51 3.34 6.54
C ILE A 31 6.44 4.17 7.26
N VAL A 32 5.18 3.74 7.09
CA VAL A 32 4.03 4.27 7.82
C VAL A 32 3.21 3.13 8.40
N PHE A 33 2.25 3.39 9.27
CA PHE A 33 1.35 2.36 9.77
C PHE A 33 -0.12 2.72 9.58
N ASN A 34 -0.97 1.71 9.51
CA ASN A 34 -2.41 1.85 9.44
C ASN A 34 -3.08 1.02 10.53
N THR A 35 -4.04 1.60 11.26
CA THR A 35 -4.71 0.97 12.41
C THR A 35 -6.11 0.42 12.09
N SER A 36 -6.53 0.47 10.84
CA SER A 36 -7.83 -0.07 10.42
C SER A 36 -7.90 -1.58 10.66
N MET A 37 -9.02 -2.04 11.20
CA MET A 37 -9.25 -3.46 11.46
C MET A 37 -9.77 -4.22 10.24
N VAL A 38 -10.28 -3.51 9.24
CA VAL A 38 -10.85 -4.03 7.99
C VAL A 38 -10.46 -3.12 6.82
N GLY A 39 -10.69 -3.56 5.59
CA GLY A 39 -10.47 -2.74 4.41
C GLY A 39 -9.01 -2.72 3.94
N TYR A 40 -8.29 -3.84 4.08
CA TYR A 40 -6.91 -3.87 3.60
C TYR A 40 -6.82 -3.71 2.07
N GLN A 41 -7.84 -4.10 1.31
CA GLN A 41 -7.86 -3.91 -0.14
C GLN A 41 -7.89 -2.42 -0.50
N GLU A 42 -8.73 -1.64 0.18
CA GLU A 42 -8.81 -0.18 0.02
C GLU A 42 -7.49 0.47 0.42
N ILE A 43 -6.82 -0.01 1.47
CA ILE A 43 -5.51 0.50 1.90
C ILE A 43 -4.43 0.20 0.86
N VAL A 44 -4.39 -1.04 0.34
CA VAL A 44 -3.40 -1.46 -0.67
C VAL A 44 -3.58 -0.71 -1.98
N SER A 45 -4.82 -0.36 -2.33
CA SER A 45 -5.15 0.39 -3.55
C SER A 45 -5.27 1.91 -3.34
N ASP A 46 -4.96 2.41 -2.14
CA ASP A 46 -5.00 3.85 -1.85
C ASP A 46 -3.77 4.57 -2.43
N PRO A 47 -3.95 5.53 -3.36
CA PRO A 47 -2.85 6.27 -3.94
C PRO A 47 -2.11 7.17 -2.93
N SER A 48 -2.67 7.40 -1.76
CA SER A 48 -2.00 8.12 -0.67
C SER A 48 -0.74 7.39 -0.16
N TYR A 49 -0.67 6.07 -0.35
CA TYR A 49 0.48 5.24 0.04
C TYR A 49 1.51 5.01 -1.08
N THR A 50 1.47 5.84 -2.13
CA THR A 50 2.47 5.77 -3.22
C THR A 50 3.88 5.87 -2.65
N ASP A 51 4.74 4.87 -2.99
CA ASP A 51 6.11 4.73 -2.49
C ASP A 51 6.22 4.71 -0.95
N GLN A 52 5.18 4.26 -0.24
CA GLN A 52 5.25 4.01 1.19
C GLN A 52 5.10 2.53 1.51
N MET A 53 5.85 2.05 2.51
CA MET A 53 5.64 0.72 3.09
C MET A 53 4.66 0.83 4.24
N VAL A 54 3.51 0.17 4.12
CA VAL A 54 2.45 0.24 5.11
C VAL A 54 2.53 -0.94 6.08
N CYS A 55 2.74 -0.65 7.35
CA CYS A 55 2.66 -1.62 8.43
C CYS A 55 1.21 -1.71 8.94
N MET A 56 0.57 -2.85 8.72
CA MET A 56 -0.78 -3.11 9.22
C MET A 56 -0.74 -3.52 10.69
N THR A 57 -1.47 -2.80 11.54
CA THR A 57 -1.55 -3.14 12.97
C THR A 57 -2.52 -4.27 13.26
N TYR A 58 -3.55 -4.45 12.42
CA TYR A 58 -4.45 -5.59 12.49
C TYR A 58 -3.68 -6.86 12.09
N PRO A 59 -3.73 -7.92 12.91
CA PRO A 59 -2.82 -9.05 12.75
C PRO A 59 -3.08 -9.88 11.50
N LEU A 60 -4.33 -10.13 11.12
CA LEU A 60 -4.68 -11.05 10.03
C LEU A 60 -5.03 -10.31 8.75
N ILE A 61 -4.22 -10.49 7.70
CA ILE A 61 -4.39 -9.86 6.39
C ILE A 61 -4.46 -10.96 5.30
N GLY A 62 -5.25 -10.72 4.25
CA GLY A 62 -5.42 -11.64 3.12
C GLY A 62 -6.66 -12.55 3.21
N ASN A 63 -7.29 -12.63 4.37
CA ASN A 63 -8.35 -13.59 4.70
C ASN A 63 -9.63 -13.49 3.86
N TYR A 64 -9.88 -12.42 3.14
CA TYR A 64 -11.02 -12.30 2.23
C TYR A 64 -10.64 -12.06 0.75
N GLY A 65 -9.34 -12.06 0.43
CA GLY A 65 -8.85 -11.89 -0.93
C GLY A 65 -9.04 -10.48 -1.47
N MET A 66 -9.02 -10.34 -2.78
CA MET A 66 -9.22 -9.10 -3.53
C MET A 66 -10.45 -9.25 -4.42
N THR A 67 -11.27 -8.20 -4.51
CA THR A 67 -12.48 -8.15 -5.34
C THR A 67 -12.37 -7.01 -6.35
N ASP A 68 -12.98 -7.14 -7.53
CA ASP A 68 -12.85 -6.12 -8.58
C ASP A 68 -13.52 -4.78 -8.21
N GLU A 69 -14.46 -4.78 -7.26
CA GLU A 69 -15.30 -3.64 -6.94
C GLU A 69 -14.71 -2.69 -5.87
N ASP A 70 -13.83 -3.22 -5.02
CA ASP A 70 -13.37 -2.52 -3.80
C ASP A 70 -12.02 -1.80 -3.98
N TYR A 71 -11.54 -1.65 -5.22
CA TYR A 71 -10.34 -0.86 -5.50
C TYR A 71 -10.62 0.65 -5.40
N GLU A 72 -9.67 1.37 -4.80
CA GLU A 72 -9.66 2.84 -4.76
C GLU A 72 -8.98 3.47 -5.98
N THR A 73 -8.12 2.72 -6.66
CA THR A 73 -7.49 3.12 -7.94
C THR A 73 -7.35 1.93 -8.87
N LYS A 74 -7.09 2.21 -10.15
CA LYS A 74 -6.84 1.16 -11.18
C LYS A 74 -5.43 0.59 -11.14
N VAL A 75 -4.48 1.30 -10.57
CA VAL A 75 -3.07 0.94 -10.52
C VAL A 75 -2.57 1.10 -9.09
N LEU A 76 -2.03 0.04 -8.53
CA LEU A 76 -1.44 0.08 -7.19
C LEU A 76 -0.04 0.69 -7.26
N THR A 77 0.25 1.61 -6.35
CA THR A 77 1.51 2.36 -6.30
C THR A 77 2.19 2.29 -4.93
N MET A 78 1.63 1.50 -4.01
CA MET A 78 2.21 1.24 -2.69
C MET A 78 3.63 0.69 -2.80
N GLY A 79 4.51 1.10 -1.89
CA GLY A 79 5.91 0.68 -1.89
C GLY A 79 6.16 -0.69 -1.27
N GLY A 80 5.26 -1.18 -0.41
CA GLY A 80 5.35 -2.49 0.23
C GLY A 80 4.35 -2.67 1.36
N LEU A 81 4.11 -3.92 1.77
CA LEU A 81 3.14 -4.30 2.79
C LEU A 81 3.79 -5.12 3.90
N ILE A 82 3.59 -4.70 5.15
CA ILE A 82 4.17 -5.33 6.33
C ILE A 82 3.03 -5.79 7.23
N VAL A 83 2.95 -7.11 7.51
CA VAL A 83 1.84 -7.69 8.25
C VAL A 83 2.33 -8.68 9.32
N ARG A 84 1.50 -8.91 10.33
CA ARG A 84 1.78 -9.91 11.36
C ARG A 84 1.51 -11.32 10.83
N GLU A 85 0.34 -11.54 10.25
CA GLU A 85 -0.10 -12.81 9.69
C GLU A 85 -0.69 -12.58 8.31
N TYR A 86 -0.20 -13.33 7.34
CA TYR A 86 -0.73 -13.37 5.99
C TYR A 86 -1.47 -14.69 5.76
N ASN A 87 -2.71 -14.61 5.29
CA ASN A 87 -3.51 -15.75 4.90
C ASN A 87 -3.77 -15.70 3.39
N ASP A 88 -3.32 -16.73 2.67
CA ASP A 88 -3.47 -16.88 1.21
C ASP A 88 -4.67 -17.75 0.81
N LEU A 89 -5.52 -18.14 1.78
CA LEU A 89 -6.74 -18.92 1.56
C LEU A 89 -7.97 -18.03 1.83
N PRO A 90 -8.39 -17.22 0.85
CA PRO A 90 -9.53 -16.33 1.02
C PRO A 90 -10.83 -17.07 1.24
N SER A 91 -11.65 -16.60 2.18
CA SER A 91 -12.96 -17.19 2.51
C SER A 91 -14.15 -16.40 1.92
N ASN A 92 -13.92 -15.27 1.24
CA ASN A 92 -14.99 -14.50 0.62
C ASN A 92 -15.35 -15.08 -0.75
N PHE A 93 -16.62 -15.39 -0.98
CA PHE A 93 -17.10 -15.93 -2.27
C PHE A 93 -16.94 -14.97 -3.47
N ARG A 94 -16.72 -13.68 -3.22
CA ARG A 94 -16.53 -12.65 -4.26
C ARG A 94 -15.08 -12.44 -4.65
N TYR A 95 -14.12 -13.07 -3.97
CA TYR A 95 -12.72 -12.84 -4.30
C TYR A 95 -12.41 -13.35 -5.72
N THR A 96 -11.60 -12.59 -6.43
CA THR A 96 -11.13 -12.92 -7.79
C THR A 96 -9.67 -13.32 -7.80
N LYS A 97 -8.87 -12.75 -6.89
CA LYS A 97 -7.44 -13.02 -6.71
C LYS A 97 -7.08 -13.02 -5.22
N THR A 98 -5.98 -13.68 -4.89
CA THR A 98 -5.36 -13.52 -3.57
C THR A 98 -4.64 -12.17 -3.50
N LEU A 99 -4.41 -11.69 -2.29
CA LEU A 99 -3.62 -10.47 -2.10
C LEU A 99 -2.19 -10.62 -2.64
N SER A 100 -1.56 -11.80 -2.46
CA SER A 100 -0.21 -12.06 -2.97
C SER A 100 -0.12 -11.96 -4.49
N GLU A 101 -1.08 -12.57 -5.22
CA GLU A 101 -1.13 -12.49 -6.69
C GLU A 101 -1.22 -11.04 -7.16
N VAL A 102 -2.07 -10.22 -6.52
CA VAL A 102 -2.21 -8.81 -6.89
C VAL A 102 -0.92 -8.03 -6.59
N LEU A 103 -0.30 -8.23 -5.43
CA LEU A 103 0.96 -7.58 -5.10
C LEU A 103 2.09 -7.98 -6.07
N GLU A 104 2.13 -9.24 -6.50
CA GLU A 104 3.10 -9.73 -7.48
C GLU A 104 2.91 -9.05 -8.85
N GLU A 105 1.68 -8.94 -9.34
CA GLU A 105 1.35 -8.26 -10.61
C GLU A 105 1.83 -6.80 -10.64
N TYR A 106 1.77 -6.10 -9.50
CA TYR A 106 2.20 -4.71 -9.39
C TYR A 106 3.64 -4.55 -8.88
N ASN A 107 4.41 -5.64 -8.75
CA ASN A 107 5.78 -5.64 -8.23
C ASN A 107 5.91 -5.03 -6.83
N ILE A 108 4.94 -5.28 -5.96
CA ILE A 108 4.90 -4.80 -4.58
C ILE A 108 5.37 -5.93 -3.65
N PRO A 109 6.47 -5.75 -2.89
CA PRO A 109 6.89 -6.75 -1.93
C PRO A 109 6.03 -6.72 -0.66
N GLY A 110 5.79 -7.91 -0.11
CA GLY A 110 5.14 -8.07 1.18
C GLY A 110 6.01 -8.90 2.13
N ILE A 111 5.89 -8.66 3.43
CA ILE A 111 6.52 -9.46 4.48
C ILE A 111 5.54 -9.74 5.62
N SER A 112 5.50 -10.98 6.07
CA SER A 112 4.67 -11.47 7.17
C SER A 112 5.52 -12.11 8.27
N GLY A 113 4.91 -12.33 9.45
CA GLY A 113 5.59 -12.97 10.59
C GLY A 113 6.39 -12.01 11.45
N VAL A 114 6.40 -10.72 11.14
CA VAL A 114 7.14 -9.69 11.89
C VAL A 114 6.31 -9.13 13.06
N ASP A 115 6.99 -8.54 14.05
CA ASP A 115 6.35 -7.86 15.17
C ASP A 115 5.85 -6.46 14.76
N THR A 116 4.68 -6.42 14.10
CA THR A 116 4.04 -5.18 13.65
C THR A 116 3.73 -4.23 14.80
N ARG A 117 3.43 -4.74 16.01
CA ARG A 117 3.20 -3.91 17.20
C ARG A 117 4.46 -3.16 17.61
N LYS A 118 5.61 -3.82 17.62
CA LYS A 118 6.91 -3.19 17.94
C LYS A 118 7.27 -2.15 16.87
N ILE A 119 7.11 -2.49 15.58
CA ILE A 119 7.36 -1.58 14.45
C ILE A 119 6.46 -0.33 14.57
N THR A 120 5.15 -0.51 14.80
CA THR A 120 4.21 0.60 14.96
C THR A 120 4.60 1.53 16.11
N ARG A 121 5.05 0.99 17.24
CA ARG A 121 5.52 1.81 18.38
C ARG A 121 6.75 2.62 18.03
N ILE A 122 7.70 2.03 17.30
CA ILE A 122 8.89 2.73 16.80
C ILE A 122 8.48 3.91 15.94
N ILE A 123 7.63 3.69 14.92
CA ILE A 123 7.19 4.76 14.02
C ILE A 123 6.43 5.86 14.79
N ARG A 124 5.58 5.48 15.74
CA ARG A 124 4.81 6.43 16.55
C ARG A 124 5.70 7.30 17.44
N ASP A 125 6.69 6.68 18.07
CA ASP A 125 7.49 7.34 19.11
C ASP A 125 8.71 8.07 18.52
N GLU A 126 9.26 7.60 17.40
CA GLU A 126 10.48 8.10 16.77
C GLU A 126 10.24 8.79 15.41
N GLY A 127 9.02 8.69 14.87
CA GLY A 127 8.66 9.22 13.55
C GLY A 127 8.82 8.22 12.41
N SER A 128 8.36 8.63 11.23
CA SER A 128 8.54 7.88 10.00
C SER A 128 10.02 7.89 9.58
N GLN A 129 10.50 6.79 9.01
CA GLN A 129 11.88 6.63 8.58
C GLN A 129 11.95 5.74 7.33
N LYS A 130 13.11 5.71 6.67
CA LYS A 130 13.32 4.78 5.56
C LYS A 130 13.42 3.35 6.06
N VAL A 131 12.88 2.44 5.27
CA VAL A 131 12.90 0.99 5.52
C VAL A 131 13.20 0.25 4.24
N MET A 132 13.90 -0.86 4.34
CA MET A 132 14.18 -1.78 3.24
C MET A 132 13.57 -3.15 3.51
N ILE A 133 12.83 -3.70 2.53
CA ILE A 133 12.50 -5.13 2.47
C ILE A 133 13.54 -5.80 1.57
N THR A 134 14.22 -6.82 2.09
CA THR A 134 15.29 -7.54 1.38
C THR A 134 15.33 -9.02 1.78
N ALA A 135 16.21 -9.80 1.13
CA ALA A 135 16.43 -11.19 1.50
C ALA A 135 16.97 -11.29 2.93
N ALA A 136 16.60 -12.34 3.66
CA ALA A 136 17.10 -12.58 5.02
C ALA A 136 18.64 -12.70 5.10
N SER A 137 19.26 -13.13 3.99
CA SER A 137 20.72 -13.30 3.88
C SER A 137 21.48 -12.01 3.57
N THR A 138 20.83 -10.91 3.19
CA THR A 138 21.50 -9.64 2.87
C THR A 138 22.28 -9.14 4.11
N PRO A 139 23.58 -8.81 4.02
CA PRO A 139 24.33 -8.24 5.14
C PRO A 139 23.70 -6.93 5.62
N LEU A 140 23.73 -6.68 6.95
CA LEU A 140 23.14 -5.47 7.54
C LEU A 140 23.81 -4.20 7.00
N GLU A 141 25.14 -4.22 6.90
CA GLU A 141 25.93 -3.09 6.40
C GLU A 141 25.52 -2.70 4.98
N GLU A 142 25.35 -3.70 4.09
CA GLU A 142 24.90 -3.49 2.73
C GLU A 142 23.50 -2.85 2.67
N ALA A 143 22.58 -3.36 3.50
CA ALA A 143 21.23 -2.81 3.57
C ALA A 143 21.23 -1.36 4.06
N ILE A 144 22.02 -1.03 5.08
CA ILE A 144 22.15 0.35 5.60
C ILE A 144 22.76 1.28 4.55
N GLU A 145 23.78 0.83 3.81
CA GLU A 145 24.37 1.64 2.73
C GLU A 145 23.33 1.95 1.64
N LYS A 146 22.56 0.94 1.22
CA LYS A 146 21.46 1.12 0.25
C LYS A 146 20.41 2.11 0.76
N ILE A 147 19.98 1.99 2.02
CA ILE A 147 18.99 2.87 2.64
C ILE A 147 19.51 4.32 2.70
N LYS A 148 20.77 4.53 3.09
CA LYS A 148 21.37 5.86 3.15
C LYS A 148 21.49 6.51 1.78
N ALA A 149 21.85 5.73 0.75
CA ALA A 149 21.98 6.21 -0.62
C ALA A 149 20.63 6.49 -1.30
N TYR A 150 19.54 5.91 -0.78
CA TYR A 150 18.22 6.05 -1.40
C TYR A 150 17.60 7.43 -1.11
N ASN A 151 17.19 8.10 -2.19
CA ASN A 151 16.43 9.36 -2.12
C ASN A 151 14.95 9.04 -2.34
N ILE A 152 14.10 9.40 -1.38
CA ILE A 152 12.65 9.26 -1.51
C ILE A 152 12.19 10.15 -2.67
N PRO A 153 11.45 9.62 -3.67
CA PRO A 153 10.91 10.42 -4.75
C PRO A 153 9.96 11.52 -4.23
N THR A 154 9.91 12.64 -4.92
CA THR A 154 9.05 13.79 -4.56
C THR A 154 7.99 14.08 -5.63
N ASP A 155 7.87 13.20 -6.64
CA ASP A 155 7.01 13.36 -7.81
C ASP A 155 5.71 12.53 -7.74
N MET A 156 5.29 12.07 -6.54
CA MET A 156 4.19 11.13 -6.35
C MET A 156 2.89 11.62 -7.01
N VAL A 157 2.55 12.91 -6.89
CA VAL A 157 1.31 13.45 -7.47
C VAL A 157 1.29 13.29 -8.99
N SER A 158 2.40 13.54 -9.68
CA SER A 158 2.49 13.36 -11.13
C SER A 158 2.30 11.91 -11.59
N ARG A 159 2.62 10.95 -10.71
CA ARG A 159 2.55 9.51 -10.99
C ARG A 159 1.15 8.92 -10.75
N VAL A 160 0.37 9.50 -9.83
CA VAL A 160 -0.97 9.01 -9.48
C VAL A 160 -2.09 9.80 -10.16
N SER A 161 -1.83 11.01 -10.61
CA SER A 161 -2.81 11.84 -11.31
C SER A 161 -3.19 11.23 -12.68
N CYS A 162 -4.46 11.37 -13.04
CA CYS A 162 -4.94 10.95 -14.35
C CYS A 162 -4.25 11.72 -15.48
N LYS A 163 -4.02 11.07 -16.61
CA LYS A 163 -3.38 11.69 -17.78
C LYS A 163 -4.37 12.44 -18.68
N LYS A 164 -5.67 12.16 -18.52
CA LYS A 164 -6.75 12.79 -19.28
C LYS A 164 -7.95 12.99 -18.35
N ARG A 165 -8.69 14.08 -18.56
CA ARG A 165 -9.94 14.30 -17.83
C ARG A 165 -10.92 13.14 -18.07
N TRP A 166 -11.64 12.79 -17.03
CA TRP A 166 -12.71 11.81 -17.10
C TRP A 166 -13.93 12.26 -16.30
N TYR A 167 -15.06 11.60 -16.48
CA TYR A 167 -16.34 12.02 -15.95
C TYR A 167 -17.01 10.90 -15.19
N SER A 168 -17.60 11.23 -14.05
CA SER A 168 -18.53 10.37 -13.33
C SER A 168 -19.86 11.09 -13.20
N ARG A 169 -20.91 10.49 -13.73
CA ARG A 169 -22.23 11.09 -13.79
C ARG A 169 -23.23 10.36 -12.91
N THR A 170 -24.21 11.08 -12.38
CA THR A 170 -25.31 10.51 -11.61
C THR A 170 -26.64 10.96 -12.18
N PRO A 171 -27.71 10.11 -12.15
CA PRO A 171 -29.04 10.52 -12.55
C PRO A 171 -29.55 11.68 -11.65
N ASN A 172 -30.29 12.60 -12.26
CA ASN A 172 -30.92 13.74 -11.56
C ASN A 172 -29.92 14.54 -10.72
N HIS A 173 -28.75 14.83 -11.28
CA HIS A 173 -27.72 15.60 -10.57
C HIS A 173 -28.21 16.98 -10.17
N LYS A 174 -27.69 17.48 -9.04
CA LYS A 174 -27.96 18.78 -8.48
C LYS A 174 -26.79 19.75 -8.64
N TYR A 175 -25.58 19.21 -8.72
CA TYR A 175 -24.34 19.98 -8.74
C TYR A 175 -23.36 19.41 -9.76
N ASP A 176 -22.58 20.29 -10.37
CA ASP A 176 -21.40 19.91 -11.18
C ASP A 176 -20.14 20.29 -10.41
N VAL A 177 -19.26 19.30 -10.19
CA VAL A 177 -18.03 19.43 -9.40
C VAL A 177 -16.84 19.13 -10.28
N VAL A 178 -15.81 19.97 -10.22
CA VAL A 178 -14.49 19.68 -10.81
C VAL A 178 -13.56 19.26 -9.68
N ALA A 179 -12.95 18.07 -9.82
CA ALA A 179 -11.97 17.54 -8.89
C ALA A 179 -10.60 17.50 -9.56
N ILE A 180 -9.61 18.16 -8.96
CA ILE A 180 -8.21 18.08 -9.38
C ILE A 180 -7.64 16.77 -8.84
N ASP A 181 -7.09 15.96 -9.74
CA ASP A 181 -6.58 14.63 -9.39
C ASP A 181 -5.13 14.68 -8.87
N CYS A 182 -4.99 14.71 -7.57
CA CYS A 182 -3.71 14.53 -6.88
C CYS A 182 -3.57 13.12 -6.27
N GLY A 183 -4.22 12.12 -6.88
CA GLY A 183 -4.37 10.78 -6.34
C GLY A 183 -5.76 10.59 -5.72
N ILE A 184 -6.83 10.84 -6.48
CA ILE A 184 -8.20 10.75 -6.00
C ILE A 184 -8.62 9.28 -5.82
N LYS A 185 -9.20 8.97 -4.66
CA LYS A 185 -9.83 7.67 -4.42
C LYS A 185 -11.17 7.59 -5.14
N LEU A 186 -11.45 6.45 -5.78
CA LEU A 186 -12.72 6.22 -6.46
C LEU A 186 -13.92 6.36 -5.51
N ASN A 187 -13.76 6.01 -4.25
CA ASN A 187 -14.82 6.14 -3.27
C ASN A 187 -15.21 7.61 -2.99
N ILE A 188 -14.28 8.56 -3.09
CA ILE A 188 -14.60 10.00 -3.01
C ILE A 188 -15.57 10.38 -4.13
N VAL A 189 -15.29 9.93 -5.36
CA VAL A 189 -16.14 10.20 -6.52
C VAL A 189 -17.51 9.52 -6.37
N ARG A 190 -17.54 8.26 -5.91
CA ARG A 190 -18.79 7.52 -5.61
C ARG A 190 -19.65 8.28 -4.60
N LYS A 191 -19.04 8.78 -3.52
CA LYS A 191 -19.75 9.56 -2.47
C LYS A 191 -20.28 10.90 -2.98
N LEU A 192 -19.56 11.56 -3.86
CA LEU A 192 -20.06 12.77 -4.52
C LEU A 192 -21.27 12.44 -5.43
N ASN A 193 -21.21 11.36 -6.20
CA ASN A 193 -22.36 10.93 -7.00
C ASN A 193 -23.57 10.58 -6.15
N GLU A 194 -23.42 9.89 -5.01
CA GLU A 194 -24.50 9.61 -4.05
C GLU A 194 -25.16 10.90 -3.53
N LYS A 195 -24.41 11.99 -3.43
CA LYS A 195 -24.94 13.32 -3.03
C LYS A 195 -25.52 14.11 -4.19
N GLY A 196 -25.62 13.52 -5.38
CA GLY A 196 -26.20 14.16 -6.57
C GLY A 196 -25.22 15.08 -7.30
N CYS A 197 -23.92 14.84 -7.19
CA CYS A 197 -22.92 15.59 -7.95
C CYS A 197 -22.51 14.83 -9.22
N ASN A 198 -22.53 15.49 -10.38
CA ASN A 198 -21.68 15.07 -11.49
C ASN A 198 -20.25 15.48 -11.19
N VAL A 199 -19.29 14.60 -11.42
CA VAL A 199 -17.86 14.88 -11.15
C VAL A 199 -17.08 14.86 -12.44
N THR A 200 -16.34 15.93 -12.70
CA THR A 200 -15.31 16.00 -13.74
C THR A 200 -13.96 15.95 -13.04
N VAL A 201 -13.22 14.89 -13.26
CA VAL A 201 -11.87 14.73 -12.71
C VAL A 201 -10.88 15.20 -13.75
N VAL A 202 -9.96 16.09 -13.37
CA VAL A 202 -8.94 16.69 -14.24
C VAL A 202 -7.54 16.39 -13.70
N PRO A 203 -6.49 16.35 -14.56
CA PRO A 203 -5.12 16.24 -14.10
C PRO A 203 -4.74 17.37 -13.12
N TYR A 204 -3.65 17.17 -12.37
CA TYR A 204 -3.16 18.15 -11.39
C TYR A 204 -2.46 19.37 -12.06
N ASP A 205 -2.04 19.25 -13.33
CA ASP A 205 -1.30 20.23 -14.16
C ASP A 205 -2.07 20.70 -15.39
#